data_73958db84e2af0af5369883f7963ac21
#
_entry.id   73958db84e2af0af5369883f7963ac21
#
_cell.length_a   1.000
_cell.length_b   1.000
_cell.length_c   1.000
_cell.angle_alpha   90.00
_cell.angle_beta   90.00
_cell.angle_gamma   90.00
#
_symmetry.space_group_name_H-M   'P 1'
#
loop_
_entity.id
_entity.type
_entity.pdbx_description
1 polymer ?
#
loop_
_entity_poly.entity_id
_entity_poly.type
_entity_poly.pdbx_seq_one_letter_code
_entity_poly.pdbx_strand_id
1 'polypeptide(L)'
;MRILAIETATEACSIALFDQGQLIDARHEVLGRGHAERLVPMIAELPEKGHAEQIRISLGPGSFTGVRIGLAVARALGVAWKIPVRGYPTLALVAAMARAGTERA
;
A
#
# COMPACT_ATOMS: atom_id res chain seq x y z
N MET A 1 -5.60 -15.52 -0.69
CA MET A 1 -4.27 -14.88 -0.67
C MET A 1 -4.40 -13.47 -0.12
N ARG A 2 -3.53 -13.13 0.80
CA ARG A 2 -3.49 -11.77 1.34
C ARG A 2 -2.59 -10.88 0.50
N ILE A 3 -3.04 -9.64 0.31
CA ILE A 3 -2.32 -8.65 -0.48
C ILE A 3 -2.24 -7.35 0.32
N LEU A 4 -1.03 -6.82 0.45
CA LEU A 4 -0.79 -5.49 1.02
C LEU A 4 -0.60 -4.52 -0.14
N ALA A 5 -1.47 -3.52 -0.24
CA ALA A 5 -1.39 -2.48 -1.25
C ALA A 5 -0.84 -1.19 -0.63
N ILE A 6 0.11 -0.56 -1.29
CA ILE A 6 0.78 0.66 -0.82
C ILE A 6 0.69 1.73 -1.89
N GLU A 7 0.17 2.89 -1.55
CA GLU A 7 0.05 4.04 -2.43
C GLU A 7 0.64 5.28 -1.77
N THR A 8 1.77 5.73 -2.26
CA THR A 8 2.47 6.92 -1.76
C THR A 8 2.82 7.91 -2.87
N ALA A 9 2.26 7.71 -4.06
CA ALA A 9 2.55 8.58 -5.21
C ALA A 9 1.81 9.91 -5.16
N THR A 10 0.82 10.06 -4.28
CA THR A 10 0.05 11.29 -4.09
C THR A 10 0.45 11.96 -2.78
N GLU A 11 -0.25 13.05 -2.41
CA GLU A 11 -0.06 13.69 -1.11
C GLU A 11 -0.52 12.81 0.05
N ALA A 12 -1.33 11.80 -0.25
CA ALA A 12 -1.80 10.85 0.75
C ALA A 12 -0.82 9.69 0.89
N CYS A 13 -0.74 9.17 2.09
CA CYS A 13 -0.09 7.91 2.39
C CYS A 13 -1.20 6.91 2.66
N SER A 14 -1.38 5.95 1.76
CA SER A 14 -2.50 5.00 1.81
C SER A 14 -1.99 3.59 1.78
N ILE A 15 -2.56 2.75 2.63
CA ILE A 15 -2.29 1.31 2.64
C ILE A 15 -3.60 0.56 2.81
N ALA A 16 -3.66 -0.65 2.27
CA ALA A 16 -4.83 -1.50 2.40
C ALA A 16 -4.39 -2.97 2.43
N LEU A 17 -5.04 -3.74 3.29
CA LEU A 17 -4.82 -5.18 3.39
C LEU A 17 -6.05 -5.90 2.88
N PHE A 18 -5.87 -6.76 1.90
CA PHE A 18 -6.94 -7.58 1.31
C PHE A 18 -6.72 -9.05 1.62
N ASP A 19 -7.80 -9.79 1.72
CA ASP A 19 -7.75 -11.25 1.78
C ASP A 19 -8.85 -11.80 0.89
N GLN A 20 -8.46 -12.64 -0.07
CA GLN A 20 -9.38 -13.24 -1.05
C GLN A 20 -10.22 -12.18 -1.78
N GLY A 21 -9.59 -11.06 -2.13
CA GLY A 21 -10.23 -9.96 -2.85
C GLY A 21 -11.07 -9.03 -1.99
N GLN A 22 -11.19 -9.28 -0.70
CA GLN A 22 -11.97 -8.44 0.21
C GLN A 22 -11.07 -7.58 1.08
N LEU A 23 -11.47 -6.34 1.27
CA LEU A 23 -10.74 -5.42 2.14
C LEU A 23 -10.88 -5.82 3.60
N ILE A 24 -9.74 -6.10 4.25
CA ILE A 24 -9.68 -6.42 5.67
C ILE A 24 -9.58 -5.14 6.49
N ASP A 25 -8.66 -4.26 6.12
CA ASP A 25 -8.43 -2.99 6.83
C ASP A 25 -7.65 -2.05 5.94
N ALA A 26 -7.70 -0.77 6.24
CA ALA A 26 -6.99 0.24 5.48
C ALA A 26 -6.64 1.43 6.37
N ARG A 27 -5.59 2.16 5.96
CA ARG A 27 -5.21 3.43 6.57
C ARG A 27 -4.97 4.43 5.46
N HIS A 28 -5.37 5.67 5.69
CA HIS A 28 -5.25 6.74 4.71
C HIS A 28 -5.01 8.04 5.45
N GLU A 29 -3.87 8.70 5.18
CA GLU A 29 -3.54 9.98 5.78
C GLU A 29 -3.04 10.93 4.70
N VAL A 30 -3.58 12.14 4.69
CA VAL A 30 -3.10 13.19 3.79
C VAL A 30 -1.99 13.92 4.53
N LEU A 31 -0.75 13.68 4.13
CA LEU A 31 0.42 14.18 4.82
C LEU A 31 1.08 15.35 4.09
N GLY A 32 0.90 15.42 2.77
CA GLY A 32 1.69 16.32 1.94
C GLY A 32 3.13 15.84 1.82
N ARG A 33 3.77 15.60 2.93
CA ARG A 33 5.13 15.03 3.02
C ARG A 33 5.26 14.26 4.33
N GLY A 34 6.37 13.56 4.53
CA GLY A 34 6.58 12.75 5.71
C GLY A 34 6.17 11.30 5.52
N HIS A 35 5.96 10.87 4.27
CA HIS A 35 5.59 9.49 3.95
C HIS A 35 6.63 8.49 4.48
N ALA A 36 7.91 8.83 4.42
CA ALA A 36 8.98 7.92 4.85
C ALA A 36 8.88 7.57 6.33
N GLU A 37 8.53 8.54 7.17
CA GLU A 37 8.45 8.36 8.62
C GLU A 37 7.13 7.69 9.03
N ARG A 38 6.09 7.82 8.20
CA ARG A 38 4.75 7.35 8.58
C ARG A 38 4.40 5.96 8.02
N LEU A 39 4.95 5.59 6.87
CA LEU A 39 4.51 4.40 6.14
C LEU A 39 4.70 3.11 6.93
N VAL A 40 5.88 2.86 7.45
CA VAL A 40 6.15 1.62 8.19
C VAL A 40 5.31 1.51 9.47
N PRO A 41 5.19 2.55 10.30
CA PRO A 41 4.26 2.51 11.44
C PRO A 41 2.81 2.26 11.03
N MET A 42 2.33 2.83 9.92
CA MET A 42 0.97 2.59 9.43
C MET A 42 0.75 1.12 9.09
N ILE A 43 1.71 0.52 8.39
CA ILE A 43 1.61 -0.90 8.04
C ILE A 43 1.56 -1.76 9.31
N ALA A 44 2.35 -1.42 10.32
CA ALA A 44 2.37 -2.15 11.57
C ALA A 44 1.05 -2.05 12.36
N GLU A 45 0.22 -1.04 12.08
CA GLU A 45 -1.10 -0.87 12.70
C GLU A 45 -2.15 -1.81 12.10
N LEU A 46 -1.90 -2.38 10.93
CA LEU A 46 -2.83 -3.30 10.30
C LEU A 46 -2.87 -4.65 11.02
N PRO A 47 -3.97 -5.43 10.88
CA PRO A 47 -4.03 -6.78 11.41
C PRO A 47 -2.80 -7.60 11.02
N GLU A 48 -2.23 -8.32 11.97
CA GLU A 48 -1.01 -9.11 11.79
C GLU A 48 0.16 -8.28 11.23
N LYS A 49 0.19 -6.99 11.56
CA LYS A 49 1.22 -6.03 11.14
C LYS A 49 1.32 -5.90 9.61
N GLY A 50 0.19 -6.11 8.93
CA GLY A 50 0.12 -5.99 7.48
C GLY A 50 0.72 -7.16 6.72
N HIS A 51 1.12 -8.23 7.40
CA HIS A 51 1.75 -9.38 6.77
C HIS A 51 0.86 -9.97 5.66
N ALA A 52 1.44 -10.19 4.51
CA ALA A 52 0.71 -10.63 3.31
C ALA A 52 1.58 -11.57 2.47
N GLU A 53 0.98 -12.15 1.45
CA GLU A 53 1.65 -13.08 0.54
C GLU A 53 2.11 -12.39 -0.74
N GLN A 54 1.63 -11.17 -0.97
CA GLN A 54 2.06 -10.34 -2.09
C GLN A 54 1.94 -8.87 -1.69
N ILE A 55 2.87 -8.04 -2.17
CA ILE A 55 2.78 -6.59 -2.03
C ILE A 55 2.51 -5.99 -3.39
N ARG A 56 1.55 -5.06 -3.46
CA ARG A 56 1.26 -4.26 -4.66
C ARG A 56 1.60 -2.82 -4.35
N ILE A 57 2.45 -2.24 -5.17
CA ILE A 57 2.97 -0.89 -4.97
C ILE A 57 2.62 0.01 -6.14
N SER A 58 2.18 1.23 -5.86
CA SER A 58 1.95 2.23 -6.90
C SER A 58 3.28 2.74 -7.45
N LEU A 59 3.40 2.73 -8.77
CA LEU A 59 4.58 3.22 -9.50
C LEU A 59 4.36 4.60 -10.12
N GLY A 60 3.25 5.25 -9.82
CA GLY A 60 2.91 6.53 -10.41
C GLY A 60 2.04 6.37 -11.66
N PRO A 61 1.82 7.44 -12.41
CA PRO A 61 2.42 8.76 -12.24
C PRO A 61 1.97 9.46 -10.96
N GLY A 62 2.83 10.32 -10.45
CA GLY A 62 2.59 11.09 -9.23
C GLY A 62 3.91 11.65 -8.71
N SER A 63 3.98 11.86 -7.39
CA SER A 63 5.21 12.35 -6.76
C SER A 63 6.35 11.36 -6.93
N PHE A 64 7.42 11.80 -7.56
CA PHE A 64 8.62 10.98 -7.76
C PHE A 64 9.20 10.50 -6.42
N THR A 65 9.28 11.42 -5.46
CA THR A 65 9.77 11.08 -4.10
C THR A 65 8.85 10.07 -3.42
N GLY A 66 7.53 10.28 -3.48
CA GLY A 66 6.56 9.36 -2.88
C GLY A 66 6.63 7.96 -3.46
N VAL A 67 6.75 7.86 -4.79
CA VAL A 67 6.88 6.56 -5.47
C VAL A 67 8.13 5.83 -4.97
N ARG A 68 9.25 6.52 -4.85
CA ARG A 68 10.51 5.92 -4.41
C ARG A 68 10.44 5.44 -2.96
N ILE A 69 9.78 6.20 -2.09
CA ILE A 69 9.60 5.82 -0.68
C ILE A 69 8.79 4.53 -0.60
N GLY A 70 7.64 4.47 -1.27
CA GLY A 70 6.79 3.30 -1.28
C GLY A 70 7.51 2.07 -1.83
N LEU A 71 8.22 2.24 -2.94
CA LEU A 71 8.95 1.14 -3.57
C LEU A 71 10.08 0.62 -2.67
N ALA A 72 10.80 1.50 -2.00
CA ALA A 72 11.87 1.09 -1.09
C ALA A 72 11.31 0.26 0.08
N VAL A 73 10.22 0.71 0.69
CA VAL A 73 9.56 -0.03 1.78
C VAL A 73 9.03 -1.37 1.27
N ALA A 74 8.34 -1.36 0.12
CA ALA A 74 7.79 -2.58 -0.47
C ALA A 74 8.88 -3.62 -0.74
N ARG A 75 10.01 -3.19 -1.30
CA ARG A 75 11.14 -4.09 -1.57
C ARG A 75 11.73 -4.66 -0.29
N ALA A 76 11.90 -3.83 0.74
CA ALA A 76 12.43 -4.28 2.01
C ALA A 76 11.52 -5.33 2.66
N LEU A 77 10.21 -5.10 2.65
CA LEU A 77 9.24 -6.05 3.18
C LEU A 77 9.20 -7.33 2.33
N GLY A 78 9.27 -7.19 1.00
CA GLY A 78 9.31 -8.34 0.10
C GLY A 78 10.48 -9.27 0.40
N VAL A 79 11.65 -8.70 0.67
CA VAL A 79 12.83 -9.46 1.06
C VAL A 79 12.64 -10.10 2.44
N ALA A 80 12.19 -9.31 3.41
CA ALA A 80 12.01 -9.79 4.79
C ALA A 80 10.97 -10.90 4.90
N TRP A 81 9.87 -10.78 4.15
CA TRP A 81 8.77 -11.76 4.18
C TRP A 81 8.90 -12.84 3.10
N LYS A 82 9.88 -12.71 2.20
CA LYS A 82 10.10 -13.64 1.08
C LYS A 82 8.87 -13.75 0.19
N ILE A 83 8.31 -12.62 -0.19
CA ILE A 83 7.11 -12.53 -1.03
C ILE A 83 7.34 -11.63 -2.23
N PRO A 84 6.58 -11.82 -3.32
CA PRO A 84 6.71 -10.97 -4.50
C PRO A 84 6.17 -9.57 -4.28
N VAL A 85 6.81 -8.60 -4.95
CA VAL A 85 6.37 -7.21 -5.00
C VAL A 85 6.01 -6.91 -6.45
N ARG A 86 4.79 -6.40 -6.70
CA ARG A 86 4.30 -6.07 -8.04
C ARG A 86 3.94 -4.61 -8.13
N GLY A 87 4.37 -3.96 -9.22
CA GLY A 87 4.06 -2.56 -9.48
C GLY A 87 2.80 -2.38 -10.28
N TYR A 88 2.05 -1.32 -9.98
CA TYR A 88 0.82 -0.96 -10.68
C TYR A 88 0.76 0.53 -10.91
N PRO A 89 0.12 1.00 -11.99
CA PRO A 89 -0.15 2.43 -12.14
C PRO A 89 -1.02 2.94 -10.99
N THR A 90 -0.77 4.18 -10.56
CA THR A 90 -1.49 4.81 -9.46
C THR A 90 -3.00 4.69 -9.62
N LEU A 91 -3.53 5.04 -10.80
CA LEU A 91 -4.98 5.03 -11.02
C LEU A 91 -5.58 3.63 -10.91
N ALA A 92 -4.88 2.61 -11.39
CA ALA A 92 -5.36 1.24 -11.29
C ALA A 92 -5.46 0.78 -9.84
N LEU A 93 -4.44 1.10 -9.04
CA LEU A 93 -4.40 0.69 -7.63
C LEU A 93 -5.45 1.45 -6.80
N VAL A 94 -5.57 2.76 -7.00
CA VAL A 94 -6.56 3.59 -6.30
C VAL A 94 -7.98 3.13 -6.65
N ALA A 95 -8.26 2.85 -7.92
CA ALA A 95 -9.56 2.36 -8.34
C ALA A 95 -9.90 1.01 -7.69
N ALA A 96 -8.93 0.10 -7.60
CA ALA A 96 -9.14 -1.19 -6.96
C ALA A 96 -9.43 -1.03 -5.46
N MET A 97 -8.73 -0.14 -4.77
CA MET A 97 -8.97 0.16 -3.36
C MET A 97 -10.36 0.75 -3.16
N ALA A 98 -10.77 1.69 -4.02
CA ALA A 98 -12.07 2.33 -3.93
C ALA A 98 -13.20 1.32 -4.13
N ARG A 99 -13.07 0.42 -5.12
CA ARG A 99 -14.07 -0.62 -5.37
C ARG A 99 -14.20 -1.58 -4.19
N ALA A 100 -13.09 -2.00 -3.63
CA ALA A 100 -13.10 -2.89 -2.47
C ALA A 100 -13.78 -2.22 -1.27
N GLY A 101 -13.50 -0.94 -1.04
CA GLY A 101 -14.14 -0.16 0.01
C GLY A 101 -15.64 -0.03 -0.20
N THR A 102 -16.07 0.21 -1.44
CA THR A 102 -17.49 0.32 -1.79
C THR A 102 -18.21 -1.02 -1.60
N GLU A 103 -17.62 -2.11 -2.05
CA GLU A 103 -18.18 -3.44 -1.90
C GLU A 103 -18.33 -3.84 -0.44
N ARG A 104 -17.40 -3.40 0.40
CA ARG A 104 -17.42 -3.67 1.82
C ARG A 104 -18.51 -2.89 2.54
N ALA A 105 -18.74 -1.69 2.09
CA ALA A 105 -19.75 -0.82 2.70
C ALA A 105 -21.16 -1.32 2.42
#